data_e781017eb356fda8cf0a3ce82a8afcc3
#
_entry.id   e781017eb356fda8cf0a3ce82a8afcc3
#
_cell.length_a   1.000
_cell.length_b   1.000
_cell.length_c   1.000
_cell.angle_alpha   90.00
_cell.angle_beta   90.00
_cell.angle_gamma   90.00
#
_symmetry.space_group_name_H-M   'P 1'
#
loop_
_entity.id
_entity.type
_entity.pdbx_description
1 polymer ?
#
loop_
_entity_poly.entity_id
_entity_poly.type
_entity_poly.pdbx_seq_one_letter_code
_entity_poly.pdbx_strand_id
1 'polypeptide(L)'
;MLNKSHRIQQNSEYQRIYKDSRPVYVGNLILRLKKNSLNNAGKSVTRFGFVVSNKIDKRATRRNNLKRKLRGAVDELLSEIKSGYDIVLIVKFNYAYPHDFVLIKKDIVAGLEKLQVLNA
;
A
#
# COMPACT_ATOMS: atom_id res chain seq x y z
N MET A 1 -11.62 5.44 6.80
CA MET A 1 -10.95 5.81 5.54
C MET A 1 -9.54 6.33 5.82
N LEU A 2 -8.57 5.92 5.00
CA LEU A 2 -7.17 6.30 5.23
C LEU A 2 -7.01 7.82 5.11
N ASN A 3 -6.42 8.45 6.13
CA ASN A 3 -6.22 9.88 6.17
C ASN A 3 -5.28 10.34 5.04
N LYS A 4 -5.53 11.53 4.52
CA LYS A 4 -4.76 12.11 3.43
C LYS A 4 -3.26 12.21 3.74
N SER A 5 -2.90 12.45 5.00
CA SER A 5 -1.51 12.52 5.44
C SER A 5 -0.77 11.17 5.29
N HIS A 6 -1.49 10.07 5.20
CA HIS A 6 -0.94 8.73 5.03
C HIS A 6 -1.00 8.24 3.59
N ARG A 7 -1.30 9.11 2.63
CA ARG A 7 -1.40 8.73 1.22
C ARG A 7 -0.34 9.41 0.37
N ILE A 8 0.29 8.64 -0.50
CA ILE A 8 1.20 9.18 -1.52
C ILE A 8 0.34 9.70 -2.67
N GLN A 9 0.55 10.93 -3.11
CA GLN A 9 -0.34 11.58 -4.06
C GLN A 9 0.30 11.96 -5.39
N GLN A 10 1.62 12.18 -5.43
CA GLN A 10 2.29 12.69 -6.63
C GLN A 10 3.04 11.61 -7.39
N ASN A 11 2.99 11.67 -8.71
CA ASN A 11 3.70 10.72 -9.58
C ASN A 11 5.20 10.73 -9.33
N SER A 12 5.78 11.88 -9.07
CA SER A 12 7.22 11.99 -8.79
C SER A 12 7.62 11.18 -7.56
N GLU A 13 6.75 11.08 -6.57
CA GLU A 13 7.00 10.30 -5.37
C GLU A 13 6.97 8.81 -5.67
N TYR A 14 6.01 8.35 -6.50
CA TYR A 14 5.97 6.95 -6.94
C TYR A 14 7.22 6.57 -7.71
N GLN A 15 7.66 7.42 -8.63
CA GLN A 15 8.86 7.16 -9.42
C GLN A 15 10.10 7.03 -8.54
N ARG A 16 10.22 7.90 -7.54
CA ARG A 16 11.33 7.87 -6.59
C ARG A 16 11.36 6.57 -5.80
N ILE A 17 10.19 6.11 -5.36
CA ILE A 17 10.06 4.86 -4.61
C ILE A 17 10.44 3.67 -5.50
N TYR A 18 9.95 3.65 -6.74
CA TYR A 18 10.27 2.58 -7.68
C TYR A 18 11.76 2.49 -7.96
N LYS A 19 12.43 3.64 -8.05
CA LYS A 19 13.86 3.70 -8.33
C LYS A 19 14.71 3.18 -7.16
N ASP A 20 14.30 3.50 -5.94
CA ASP A 20 15.12 3.27 -4.75
C ASP A 20 14.66 2.08 -3.91
N SER A 21 13.79 1.24 -4.43
CA SER A 21 13.25 0.11 -3.67
C SER A 21 13.27 -1.19 -4.47
N ARG A 22 13.24 -2.31 -3.75
CA ARG A 22 13.10 -3.63 -4.35
C ARG A 22 11.67 -4.12 -4.20
N PRO A 23 11.13 -4.83 -5.20
CA PRO A 23 9.79 -5.39 -5.06
C PRO A 23 9.79 -6.59 -4.12
N VAL A 24 8.77 -6.68 -3.29
CA VAL A 24 8.51 -7.83 -2.44
C VAL A 24 7.18 -8.43 -2.89
N TYR A 25 7.20 -9.69 -3.28
CA TYR A 25 6.02 -10.38 -3.80
C TYR A 25 5.34 -11.16 -2.69
N VAL A 26 4.05 -10.95 -2.52
CA VAL A 26 3.27 -11.68 -1.52
C VAL A 26 1.82 -11.80 -1.99
N GLY A 27 1.30 -13.03 -2.06
CA GLY A 27 -0.06 -13.25 -2.55
C GLY A 27 -0.27 -12.62 -3.92
N ASN A 28 -1.30 -11.80 -4.05
CA ASN A 28 -1.63 -11.10 -5.29
C ASN A 28 -0.98 -9.71 -5.38
N LEU A 29 -0.12 -9.37 -4.43
CA LEU A 29 0.43 -8.02 -4.31
C LEU A 29 1.94 -7.99 -4.52
N ILE A 30 2.41 -6.82 -4.98
CA ILE A 30 3.81 -6.43 -4.93
C ILE A 30 3.88 -5.23 -4.01
N LEU A 31 4.79 -5.27 -3.03
CA LEU A 31 5.01 -4.15 -2.13
C LEU A 31 6.40 -3.57 -2.38
N ARG A 32 6.48 -2.24 -2.38
CA ARG A 32 7.75 -1.53 -2.45
C ARG A 32 7.87 -0.61 -1.25
N LEU A 33 9.04 -0.62 -0.63
CA LEU A 33 9.30 0.11 0.60
C LEU A 33 10.48 1.05 0.40
N LYS A 34 10.29 2.30 0.81
CA LYS A 34 11.38 3.27 0.89
C LYS A 34 11.29 4.01 2.21
N LYS A 35 12.42 4.15 2.89
CA LYS A 35 12.48 4.97 4.09
C LYS A 35 12.27 6.43 3.71
N ASN A 36 11.36 7.13 4.38
CA ASN A 36 11.14 8.53 4.07
C ASN A 36 11.81 9.43 5.12
N SER A 37 12.20 10.61 4.67
CA SER A 37 12.79 11.64 5.54
C SER A 37 11.91 12.88 5.58
N LEU A 38 10.64 12.75 5.21
CA LEU A 38 9.70 13.86 5.17
C LEU A 38 9.27 14.22 6.57
N ASN A 39 10.09 15.04 7.20
CA ASN A 39 9.95 15.26 8.60
C ASN A 39 10.16 16.73 8.92
N ASN A 40 9.10 17.52 8.75
CA ASN A 40 9.16 18.95 9.00
C ASN A 40 8.90 19.30 10.46
N ALA A 41 8.55 18.32 11.29
CA ALA A 41 8.19 18.57 12.68
C ALA A 41 8.77 17.55 13.65
N GLY A 42 9.87 16.90 13.27
CA GLY A 42 10.45 15.84 14.09
C GLY A 42 9.67 14.53 14.03
N LYS A 43 8.70 14.39 13.15
CA LYS A 43 7.88 13.19 13.02
C LYS A 43 7.76 12.77 11.58
N SER A 44 8.30 11.61 11.25
CA SER A 44 8.07 10.95 9.97
C SER A 44 6.76 10.19 10.04
N VAL A 45 5.96 10.29 8.99
CA VAL A 45 4.69 9.58 8.88
C VAL A 45 4.81 8.54 7.77
N THR A 46 4.36 7.32 8.02
CA THR A 46 4.31 6.30 6.98
C THR A 46 3.18 6.63 6.01
N ARG A 47 3.50 6.65 4.73
CA ARG A 47 2.55 6.95 3.68
C ARG A 47 2.40 5.75 2.76
N PHE A 48 1.21 5.60 2.18
CA PHE A 48 0.87 4.48 1.31
C PHE A 48 0.42 4.94 -0.06
N GLY A 49 0.84 4.22 -1.07
CA GLY A 49 0.34 4.36 -2.42
C GLY A 49 -0.29 3.06 -2.88
N PHE A 50 -1.33 3.17 -3.70
CA PHE A 50 -2.10 2.02 -4.17
C PHE A 50 -2.19 2.07 -5.68
N VAL A 51 -1.77 0.99 -6.34
CA VAL A 51 -1.77 0.91 -7.80
C VAL A 51 -2.61 -0.28 -8.25
N VAL A 52 -3.68 0.02 -8.97
CA VAL A 52 -4.51 -0.99 -9.65
C VAL A 52 -4.65 -0.53 -11.10
N SER A 53 -3.92 -1.18 -12.01
CA SER A 53 -3.86 -0.76 -13.40
C SER A 53 -5.06 -1.24 -14.21
N ASN A 54 -5.25 -0.65 -15.40
CA ASN A 54 -6.25 -1.10 -16.36
C ASN A 54 -6.04 -2.55 -16.79
N LYS A 55 -4.80 -3.02 -16.76
CA LYS A 55 -4.47 -4.40 -17.12
C LYS A 55 -5.01 -5.40 -16.11
N ILE A 56 -5.16 -4.97 -14.86
CA ILE A 56 -5.70 -5.82 -13.79
C ILE A 56 -7.21 -5.95 -13.93
N ASP A 57 -7.89 -4.82 -14.13
CA ASP A 57 -9.34 -4.81 -14.36
C ASP A 57 -9.69 -3.59 -15.21
N LYS A 58 -10.35 -3.79 -16.33
CA LYS A 58 -10.74 -2.73 -17.25
C LYS A 58 -11.86 -1.85 -16.69
N ARG A 59 -12.61 -2.34 -15.72
CA ARG A 59 -13.74 -1.63 -15.14
C ARG A 59 -13.27 -0.68 -14.04
N ALA A 60 -13.42 0.62 -14.31
CA ALA A 60 -12.98 1.65 -13.34
C ALA A 60 -13.68 1.49 -11.99
N THR A 61 -14.96 1.12 -11.98
CA THR A 61 -15.71 0.92 -10.74
C THR A 61 -15.11 -0.19 -9.88
N ARG A 62 -14.66 -1.27 -10.51
CA ARG A 62 -14.03 -2.39 -9.79
C ARG A 62 -12.64 -2.02 -9.30
N ARG A 63 -11.84 -1.30 -10.11
CA ARG A 63 -10.54 -0.81 -9.66
C ARG A 63 -10.69 0.10 -8.44
N ASN A 64 -11.66 1.00 -8.47
CA ASN A 64 -11.91 1.91 -7.35
C ASN A 64 -12.39 1.16 -6.11
N ASN A 65 -13.22 0.15 -6.31
CA ASN A 65 -13.67 -0.71 -5.20
C ASN A 65 -12.49 -1.43 -4.55
N LEU A 66 -11.59 -1.98 -5.35
CA LEU A 66 -10.40 -2.66 -4.86
C LEU A 66 -9.48 -1.70 -4.10
N LYS A 67 -9.23 -0.51 -4.65
CA LYS A 67 -8.44 0.52 -3.97
C LYS A 67 -9.04 0.90 -2.62
N ARG A 68 -10.36 1.03 -2.56
CA ARG A 68 -11.05 1.36 -1.31
C ARG A 68 -10.83 0.29 -0.26
N LYS A 69 -10.89 -0.97 -0.66
CA LYS A 69 -10.67 -2.09 0.27
C LYS A 69 -9.20 -2.16 0.72
N LEU A 70 -8.27 -1.90 -0.18
CA LEU A 70 -6.85 -1.81 0.18
C LEU A 70 -6.62 -0.70 1.22
N ARG A 71 -7.18 0.49 0.98
CA ARG A 71 -7.07 1.61 1.92
C ARG A 71 -7.69 1.29 3.27
N GLY A 72 -8.86 0.65 3.25
CA GLY A 72 -9.56 0.26 4.47
C GLY A 72 -8.74 -0.73 5.30
N ALA A 73 -8.12 -1.71 4.65
CA ALA A 73 -7.29 -2.68 5.33
C ALA A 73 -6.05 -2.02 5.97
N VAL A 74 -5.39 -1.12 5.24
CA VAL A 74 -4.25 -0.37 5.78
C VAL A 74 -4.69 0.51 6.94
N ASP A 75 -5.83 1.17 6.81
CA ASP A 75 -6.36 2.02 7.88
C ASP A 75 -6.56 1.25 9.19
N GLU A 76 -7.07 0.03 9.10
CA GLU A 76 -7.23 -0.83 10.27
C GLU A 76 -5.90 -1.25 10.90
N LEU A 77 -4.82 -1.25 10.11
CA LEU A 77 -3.51 -1.69 10.56
C LEU A 77 -2.58 -0.53 10.96
N LEU A 78 -3.01 0.72 10.78
CA LEU A 78 -2.12 1.88 10.95
C LEU A 78 -1.43 1.94 12.29
N SER A 79 -2.14 1.62 13.37
CA SER A 79 -1.57 1.65 14.72
C SER A 79 -0.46 0.62 14.93
N GLU A 80 -0.42 -0.41 14.08
CA GLU A 80 0.55 -1.49 14.16
C GLU A 80 1.70 -1.34 13.18
N ILE A 81 1.70 -0.28 12.38
CA ILE A 81 2.71 -0.04 11.35
C ILE A 81 3.72 0.98 11.84
N LYS A 82 5.00 0.68 11.66
CA LYS A 82 6.08 1.58 12.04
C LYS A 82 6.04 2.86 11.20
N SER A 83 6.41 3.98 11.82
CA SER A 83 6.47 5.27 11.14
C SER A 83 7.72 5.42 10.29
N GLY A 84 7.68 6.32 9.33
CA GLY A 84 8.88 6.75 8.59
C GLY A 84 9.12 6.03 7.29
N TYR A 85 8.10 5.41 6.71
CA TYR A 85 8.24 4.68 5.45
C TYR A 85 7.25 5.16 4.40
N ASP A 86 7.63 5.04 3.12
CA ASP A 86 6.73 5.14 2.00
C ASP A 86 6.56 3.74 1.44
N ILE A 87 5.34 3.25 1.40
CA ILE A 87 5.03 1.90 0.96
C ILE A 87 4.04 1.96 -0.19
N VAL A 88 4.39 1.32 -1.31
CA VAL A 88 3.48 1.23 -2.46
C VAL A 88 2.98 -0.21 -2.56
N LEU A 89 1.67 -0.36 -2.60
CA LEU A 89 1.00 -1.64 -2.82
C LEU A 89 0.51 -1.68 -4.26
N ILE A 90 1.02 -2.65 -5.01
CA ILE A 90 0.69 -2.83 -6.42
C ILE A 90 -0.05 -4.16 -6.56
N VAL A 91 -1.22 -4.14 -7.19
CA VAL A 91 -1.96 -5.37 -7.47
C VAL A 91 -1.34 -6.00 -8.71
N LYS A 92 -0.70 -7.15 -8.55
CA LYS A 92 -0.10 -7.91 -9.66
C LYS A 92 -1.11 -8.88 -10.28
N PHE A 93 -1.86 -9.58 -9.43
CA PHE A 93 -2.91 -10.48 -9.87
C PHE A 93 -4.24 -10.00 -9.29
N ASN A 94 -5.27 -9.99 -10.11
CA ASN A 94 -6.57 -9.49 -9.68
C ASN A 94 -7.17 -10.37 -8.57
N TYR A 95 -7.99 -9.75 -7.76
CA TYR A 95 -8.81 -10.46 -6.78
C TYR A 95 -10.16 -10.77 -7.40
N ALA A 96 -10.74 -11.90 -7.04
CA ALA A 96 -12.08 -12.27 -7.50
C ALA A 96 -13.09 -11.21 -7.07
N TYR A 97 -14.01 -10.88 -7.94
CA TYR A 97 -15.10 -9.94 -7.63
C TYR A 97 -16.36 -10.73 -7.29
N PRO A 98 -17.09 -10.41 -6.24
CA PRO A 98 -16.90 -9.29 -5.31
C PRO A 98 -15.62 -9.45 -4.47
N HIS A 99 -14.94 -8.33 -4.22
CA HIS A 99 -13.65 -8.34 -3.52
C HIS A 99 -13.82 -8.75 -2.05
N ASP A 100 -13.06 -9.75 -1.63
CA ASP A 100 -13.07 -10.25 -0.26
C ASP A 100 -12.08 -9.45 0.59
N PHE A 101 -12.61 -8.63 1.49
CA PHE A 101 -11.79 -7.77 2.35
C PHE A 101 -10.83 -8.57 3.24
N VAL A 102 -11.29 -9.70 3.76
CA VAL A 102 -10.47 -10.53 4.66
C VAL A 102 -9.24 -11.07 3.92
N LEU A 103 -9.45 -11.55 2.69
CA LEU A 103 -8.36 -12.07 1.86
C LEU A 103 -7.35 -10.97 1.51
N ILE A 104 -7.84 -9.79 1.14
CA ILE A 104 -7.00 -8.64 0.81
C ILE A 104 -6.16 -8.23 2.02
N LYS A 105 -6.80 -8.12 3.18
CA LYS A 105 -6.11 -7.75 4.41
C LYS A 105 -5.04 -8.77 4.79
N LYS A 106 -5.32 -10.05 4.60
CA LYS A 106 -4.36 -11.13 4.86
C LYS A 106 -3.10 -10.96 4.02
N ASP A 107 -3.25 -10.66 2.73
CA ASP A 107 -2.11 -10.43 1.85
C ASP A 107 -1.30 -9.21 2.29
N ILE A 108 -1.98 -8.14 2.69
CA ILE A 108 -1.31 -6.92 3.17
C ILE A 108 -0.52 -7.21 4.44
N VAL A 109 -1.11 -7.91 5.40
CA VAL A 109 -0.42 -8.27 6.65
C VAL A 109 0.83 -9.10 6.34
N ALA A 110 0.70 -10.10 5.48
CA ALA A 110 1.83 -10.95 5.11
C ALA A 110 2.95 -10.14 4.45
N GLY A 111 2.59 -9.18 3.59
CA GLY A 111 3.57 -8.30 2.95
C GLY A 111 4.26 -7.38 3.92
N LEU A 112 3.52 -6.78 4.83
CA LEU A 112 4.09 -5.89 5.84
C LEU A 112 4.99 -6.64 6.81
N GLU A 113 4.67 -7.89 7.12
CA GLU A 113 5.54 -8.75 7.93
C GLU A 113 6.86 -9.03 7.21
N LYS A 114 6.81 -9.32 5.91
CA LYS A 114 8.02 -9.51 5.10
C LYS A 114 8.90 -8.27 5.06
N LEU A 115 8.28 -7.09 5.02
CA LEU A 115 8.99 -5.83 5.04
C LEU A 115 9.49 -5.45 6.44
N GLN A 116 9.05 -6.17 7.47
CA GLN A 116 9.41 -5.92 8.87
C GLN A 116 9.01 -4.52 9.35
N VAL A 117 7.83 -4.06 8.90
CA VAL A 117 7.32 -2.74 9.27
C VAL A 117 6.15 -2.80 10.26
N LEU A 118 5.74 -3.98 10.66
CA LEU A 118 4.75 -4.13 11.73
C LEU A 118 5.44 -4.11 13.08
N ASN A 119 4.80 -3.46 14.04
CA ASN A 119 5.26 -3.48 15.43
C ASN A 119 5.06 -4.89 15.98
N ALA A 120 6.05 -5.37 16.68
CA ALA A 120 6.02 -6.70 17.28
C ALA A 120 5.01 -6.76 18.43
#